data_8900e1143beec5c469e9802c7af9e27c
#
_entry.id   8900e1143beec5c469e9802c7af9e27c
#
_cell.length_a   1.000
_cell.length_b   1.000
_cell.length_c   1.000
_cell.angle_alpha   90.00
_cell.angle_beta   90.00
_cell.angle_gamma   90.00
#
_symmetry.space_group_name_H-M   'P 1'
#
loop_
_entity.id
_entity.type
_entity.pdbx_description
1 polymer ?
#
loop_
_entity_poly.entity_id
_entity_poly.type
_entity_poly.pdbx_seq_one_letter_code
_entity_poly.pdbx_strand_id
1 'polypeptide(L)'
;MSLAIQGSPEWHAARAGRIKASVCAALEGKHPYMKPADLVRQEVRALAGAESEFKMVPAVAHGQMMEDHARIFLEGLQGYTVEETGLVIHPKYDFIAASPDGLVGLDGCVEIKCPFPQYTKSPYSIFSPKRSMYLMQ
;
A
#
# COMPACT_ATOMS: atom_id res chain seq x y z
N MET A 1 10.22 -12.28 7.26
CA MET A 1 9.76 -10.87 7.39
C MET A 1 10.95 -9.97 7.16
N SER A 2 10.85 -8.96 6.33
CA SER A 2 11.84 -7.88 6.26
C SER A 2 11.59 -6.96 7.45
N LEU A 3 12.65 -6.68 8.23
CA LEU A 3 12.61 -5.72 9.35
C LEU A 3 12.75 -4.26 8.88
N ALA A 4 12.76 -4.02 7.58
CA ALA A 4 12.91 -2.69 7.01
C ALA A 4 11.66 -1.85 7.31
N ILE A 5 11.86 -0.72 7.95
CA ILE A 5 10.80 0.25 8.27
C ILE A 5 10.19 0.75 6.96
N GLN A 6 8.87 0.78 6.89
CA GLN A 6 8.13 1.26 5.73
C GLN A 6 8.60 2.66 5.33
N GLY A 7 8.86 2.86 4.04
CA GLY A 7 9.41 4.12 3.51
C GLY A 7 10.93 4.28 3.61
N SER A 8 11.65 3.40 4.32
CA SER A 8 13.12 3.46 4.37
C SER A 8 13.78 3.04 3.03
N PRO A 9 15.05 3.43 2.77
CA PRO A 9 15.78 2.98 1.58
C PRO A 9 15.83 1.47 1.46
N GLU A 10 16.02 0.75 2.57
CA GLU A 10 16.05 -0.70 2.64
C GLU A 10 14.70 -1.31 2.26
N TRP A 11 13.60 -0.71 2.70
CA TRP A 11 12.27 -1.14 2.33
C TRP A 11 11.99 -0.92 0.84
N HIS A 12 12.42 0.21 0.26
CA HIS A 12 12.31 0.45 -1.17
C HIS A 12 13.14 -0.56 -1.97
N ALA A 13 14.37 -0.83 -1.57
CA ALA A 13 15.23 -1.83 -2.20
C ALA A 13 14.62 -3.24 -2.13
N ALA A 14 14.09 -3.63 -0.98
CA ALA A 14 13.44 -4.93 -0.81
C ALA A 14 12.16 -5.09 -1.64
N ARG A 15 11.49 -4.00 -1.99
CA ARG A 15 10.28 -4.00 -2.83
C ARG A 15 10.56 -4.09 -4.33
N ALA A 16 11.77 -3.70 -4.76
CA ALA A 16 12.12 -3.66 -6.17
C ALA A 16 12.00 -5.06 -6.81
N GLY A 17 11.39 -5.13 -7.99
CA GLY A 17 11.18 -6.36 -8.75
C GLY A 17 10.13 -7.32 -8.16
N ARG A 18 9.42 -6.94 -7.07
CA ARG A 18 8.37 -7.77 -6.50
C ARG A 18 6.97 -7.26 -6.88
N ILE A 19 6.07 -8.20 -7.07
CA ILE A 19 4.64 -7.92 -7.21
C ILE A 19 4.11 -7.56 -5.82
N LYS A 20 3.63 -6.34 -5.67
CA LYS A 20 3.07 -5.81 -4.43
C LYS A 20 1.54 -5.73 -4.53
N ALA A 21 0.85 -5.86 -3.41
CA ALA A 21 -0.60 -5.72 -3.34
C ALA A 21 -1.08 -4.43 -4.04
N SER A 22 -0.37 -3.31 -3.83
CA SER A 22 -0.68 -2.00 -4.43
C SER A 22 -0.64 -1.95 -5.96
N VAL A 23 -0.03 -2.91 -6.64
CA VAL A 23 0.08 -2.96 -8.11
C VAL A 23 -0.78 -4.05 -8.77
N CYS A 24 -1.52 -4.84 -7.99
CA CYS A 24 -2.35 -5.92 -8.52
C CYS A 24 -3.36 -5.42 -9.57
N ALA A 25 -4.02 -4.29 -9.32
CA ALA A 25 -4.95 -3.69 -10.28
C ALA A 25 -4.27 -3.32 -11.61
N ALA A 26 -3.00 -2.89 -11.58
CA ALA A 26 -2.24 -2.57 -12.79
C ALA A 26 -1.86 -3.84 -13.56
N LEU A 27 -1.51 -4.92 -12.87
CA LEU A 27 -1.24 -6.21 -13.49
C LEU A 27 -2.44 -6.76 -14.25
N GLU A 28 -3.64 -6.63 -13.69
CA GLU A 28 -4.89 -7.05 -14.32
C GLU A 28 -5.43 -6.06 -15.37
N GLY A 29 -4.71 -4.96 -15.64
CA GLY A 29 -5.17 -3.93 -16.57
C GLY A 29 -6.39 -3.12 -16.08
N LYS A 30 -6.71 -3.20 -14.80
CA LYS A 30 -7.85 -2.52 -14.17
C LYS A 30 -7.49 -1.19 -13.49
N HIS A 31 -6.20 -0.84 -13.46
CA HIS A 31 -5.75 0.41 -12.88
C HIS A 31 -6.04 1.59 -13.84
N PRO A 32 -6.69 2.69 -13.35
CA PRO A 32 -7.13 3.79 -14.23
C PRO A 32 -5.99 4.58 -14.87
N TYR A 33 -4.80 4.57 -14.28
CA TYR A 33 -3.66 5.41 -14.70
C TYR A 33 -2.40 4.62 -15.05
N MET A 34 -2.37 3.30 -14.87
CA MET A 34 -1.18 2.48 -15.09
C MET A 34 -1.53 1.22 -15.86
N LYS A 35 -0.87 1.00 -16.99
CA LYS A 35 -1.00 -0.22 -17.78
C LYS A 35 0.01 -1.27 -17.29
N PRO A 36 -0.22 -2.57 -17.53
CA PRO A 36 0.74 -3.63 -17.19
C PRO A 36 2.16 -3.37 -17.72
N ALA A 37 2.28 -2.86 -18.96
CA ALA A 37 3.58 -2.55 -19.55
C ALA A 37 4.32 -1.40 -18.82
N ASP A 38 3.59 -0.43 -18.29
CA ASP A 38 4.20 0.69 -17.54
C ASP A 38 4.70 0.20 -16.18
N LEU A 39 3.95 -0.72 -15.54
CA LEU A 39 4.39 -1.37 -14.32
C LEU A 39 5.69 -2.16 -14.54
N VAL A 40 5.77 -2.97 -15.60
CA VAL A 40 7.00 -3.72 -15.91
C VAL A 40 8.18 -2.78 -16.10
N ARG A 41 8.02 -1.68 -16.84
CA ARG A 41 9.08 -0.67 -17.02
C ARG A 41 9.51 -0.05 -15.69
N GLN A 42 8.54 0.25 -14.81
CA GLN A 42 8.80 0.80 -13.47
C GLN A 42 9.62 -0.18 -12.63
N GLU A 43 9.24 -1.45 -12.58
CA GLU A 43 9.95 -2.46 -11.80
C GLU A 43 11.38 -2.73 -12.36
N VAL A 44 11.55 -2.76 -13.67
CA VAL A 44 12.87 -2.90 -14.30
C VAL A 44 13.78 -1.71 -13.94
N ARG A 45 13.26 -0.49 -13.96
CA ARG A 45 14.01 0.71 -13.53
C ARG A 45 14.38 0.64 -12.05
N ALA A 46 13.45 0.21 -11.18
CA ALA A 46 13.70 0.06 -9.75
C ALA A 46 14.80 -0.97 -9.47
N LEU A 47 14.81 -2.11 -10.20
CA LEU A 47 15.88 -3.12 -10.14
C LEU A 47 17.23 -2.59 -10.60
N ALA A 48 17.24 -1.69 -11.58
CA ALA A 48 18.44 -1.01 -12.07
C ALA A 48 18.94 0.11 -11.14
N GLY A 49 18.30 0.33 -9.99
CA GLY A 49 18.66 1.38 -9.04
C GLY A 49 18.28 2.79 -9.48
N ALA A 50 17.41 2.94 -10.50
CA ALA A 50 16.92 4.24 -10.89
C ALA A 50 16.00 4.82 -9.81
N GLU A 51 16.20 6.09 -9.50
CA GLU A 51 15.33 6.81 -8.58
C GLU A 51 13.88 6.83 -9.09
N SER A 52 12.94 6.70 -8.16
CA SER A 52 11.53 6.85 -8.47
C SER A 52 11.22 8.31 -8.80
N GLU A 53 10.61 8.55 -9.95
CA GLU A 53 10.06 9.87 -10.31
C GLU A 53 8.78 10.21 -9.51
N PHE A 54 8.57 9.54 -8.38
CA PHE A 54 7.37 9.73 -7.57
C PHE A 54 7.30 11.17 -7.07
N LYS A 55 6.28 11.89 -7.51
CA LYS A 55 5.99 13.23 -7.03
C LYS A 55 4.96 13.15 -5.90
N MET A 56 5.31 13.71 -4.76
CA MET A 56 4.36 13.87 -3.66
C MET A 56 3.22 14.80 -4.12
N VAL A 57 2.01 14.25 -4.22
CA VAL A 57 0.81 15.03 -4.51
C VAL A 57 -0.01 15.22 -3.23
N PRO A 58 -0.82 16.31 -3.11
CA PRO A 58 -1.57 16.61 -1.89
C PRO A 58 -2.41 15.45 -1.36
N ALA A 59 -2.98 14.64 -2.24
CA ALA A 59 -3.76 13.46 -1.85
C ALA A 59 -2.93 12.39 -1.15
N VAL A 60 -1.70 12.16 -1.60
CA VAL A 60 -0.79 11.18 -0.98
C VAL A 60 -0.27 11.72 0.35
N ALA A 61 0.14 12.99 0.39
CA ALA A 61 0.57 13.64 1.64
C ALA A 61 -0.53 13.60 2.71
N HIS A 62 -1.77 13.87 2.32
CA HIS A 62 -2.92 13.76 3.22
C HIS A 62 -3.11 12.32 3.73
N GLY A 63 -3.05 11.33 2.84
CA GLY A 63 -3.18 9.92 3.20
C GLY A 63 -2.16 9.51 4.27
N GLN A 64 -0.89 9.81 4.02
CA GLN A 64 0.21 9.51 4.94
C GLN A 64 0.06 10.23 6.30
N MET A 65 -0.29 11.52 6.28
CA MET A 65 -0.48 12.29 7.51
C MET A 65 -1.64 11.76 8.36
N MET A 66 -2.70 11.27 7.72
CA MET A 66 -3.91 10.80 8.42
C MET A 66 -3.86 9.33 8.83
N GLU A 67 -2.89 8.57 8.35
CA GLU A 67 -2.78 7.13 8.60
C GLU A 67 -2.60 6.82 10.09
N ASP A 68 -1.66 7.48 10.77
CA ASP A 68 -1.44 7.32 12.21
C ASP A 68 -2.67 7.69 13.04
N HIS A 69 -3.34 8.78 12.67
CA HIS A 69 -4.56 9.20 13.36
C HIS A 69 -5.67 8.16 13.21
N ALA A 70 -5.83 7.60 12.02
CA ALA A 70 -6.81 6.55 11.77
C ALA A 70 -6.48 5.25 12.51
N ARG A 71 -5.20 4.89 12.61
CA ARG A 71 -4.72 3.73 13.39
C ARG A 71 -5.05 3.88 14.86
N ILE A 72 -4.66 5.00 15.48
CA ILE A 72 -4.93 5.30 16.91
C ILE A 72 -6.44 5.30 17.18
N PHE A 73 -7.23 5.89 16.28
CA PHE A 73 -8.69 5.88 16.42
C PHE A 73 -9.26 4.47 16.36
N LEU A 74 -8.77 3.63 15.43
CA LEU A 74 -9.19 2.24 15.31
C LEU A 74 -8.87 1.43 16.56
N GLU A 75 -7.66 1.58 17.10
CA GLU A 75 -7.22 0.92 18.34
C GLU A 75 -8.13 1.30 19.50
N GLY A 76 -8.41 2.60 19.67
CA GLY A 76 -9.31 3.09 20.72
C GLY A 76 -10.76 2.60 20.57
N LEU A 77 -11.24 2.45 19.35
CA LEU A 77 -12.60 1.98 19.07
C LEU A 77 -12.76 0.46 19.27
N GLN A 78 -11.76 -0.32 18.91
CA GLN A 78 -11.84 -1.78 18.87
C GLN A 78 -11.19 -2.45 20.09
N GLY A 79 -10.35 -1.74 20.82
CA GLY A 79 -9.67 -2.26 22.00
C GLY A 79 -8.55 -3.25 21.72
N TYR A 80 -8.01 -3.28 20.49
CA TYR A 80 -6.81 -4.06 20.14
C TYR A 80 -5.67 -3.15 19.70
N THR A 81 -4.46 -3.66 19.70
CA THR A 81 -3.27 -2.95 19.23
C THR A 81 -3.00 -3.31 17.77
N VAL A 82 -2.63 -2.32 16.98
CA VAL A 82 -2.16 -2.48 15.59
C VAL A 82 -0.65 -2.35 15.58
N GLU A 83 0.04 -3.46 15.36
CA GLU A 83 1.50 -3.49 15.30
C GLU A 83 1.97 -3.07 13.91
N GLU A 84 2.84 -2.06 13.85
CA GLU A 84 3.46 -1.65 12.60
C GLU A 84 4.32 -2.79 12.03
N THR A 85 4.25 -2.96 10.71
CA THR A 85 5.04 -3.98 10.03
C THR A 85 5.72 -3.41 8.79
N GLY A 86 6.83 -4.02 8.41
CA GLY A 86 7.53 -3.69 7.19
C GLY A 86 7.02 -4.51 5.99
N LEU A 87 7.95 -4.95 5.15
CA LEU A 87 7.64 -5.78 4.00
C LEU A 87 7.47 -7.25 4.41
N VAL A 88 6.32 -7.81 4.13
CA VAL A 88 6.03 -9.25 4.26
C VAL A 88 6.23 -9.90 2.90
N ILE A 89 7.20 -10.81 2.80
CA ILE A 89 7.47 -11.57 1.57
C ILE A 89 6.78 -12.91 1.66
N HIS A 90 6.13 -13.32 0.57
CA HIS A 90 5.42 -14.59 0.52
C HIS A 90 6.41 -15.77 0.69
N PRO A 91 6.16 -16.73 1.61
CA PRO A 91 7.14 -17.75 1.98
C PRO A 91 7.53 -18.73 0.86
N LYS A 92 6.65 -18.91 -0.12
CA LYS A 92 6.88 -19.81 -1.27
C LYS A 92 7.24 -19.05 -2.56
N TYR A 93 6.71 -17.84 -2.73
CA TYR A 93 6.87 -17.04 -3.95
C TYR A 93 7.52 -15.71 -3.57
N ASP A 94 8.83 -15.67 -3.56
CA ASP A 94 9.63 -14.51 -3.10
C ASP A 94 9.46 -13.26 -3.96
N PHE A 95 8.92 -13.42 -5.16
CA PHE A 95 8.53 -12.32 -6.04
C PHE A 95 7.18 -11.66 -5.65
N ILE A 96 6.47 -12.20 -4.65
CA ILE A 96 5.22 -11.62 -4.13
C ILE A 96 5.49 -11.03 -2.74
N ALA A 97 5.05 -9.80 -2.52
CA ALA A 97 5.19 -9.14 -1.23
C ALA A 97 4.01 -8.21 -0.93
N ALA A 98 3.80 -7.92 0.35
CA ALA A 98 2.84 -6.95 0.82
C ALA A 98 3.43 -6.11 1.96
N SER A 99 2.97 -4.88 2.09
CA SER A 99 3.24 -4.03 3.25
C SER A 99 1.87 -3.56 3.76
N PRO A 100 1.21 -4.33 4.63
CA PRO A 100 0.00 -3.85 5.28
C PRO A 100 0.34 -2.69 6.22
N ASP A 101 -0.63 -1.81 6.49
CA ASP A 101 -0.47 -0.67 7.37
C ASP A 101 -0.35 -1.11 8.85
N GLY A 102 -0.69 -2.36 9.16
CA GLY A 102 -0.44 -2.98 10.45
C GLY A 102 -0.92 -4.41 10.58
N LEU A 103 -0.50 -5.07 11.65
CA LEU A 103 -0.92 -6.41 12.02
C LEU A 103 -1.75 -6.37 13.31
N VAL A 104 -2.72 -7.26 13.42
CA VAL A 104 -3.58 -7.42 14.62
C VAL A 104 -3.56 -8.88 15.05
N GLY A 105 -3.00 -9.13 16.23
CA GLY A 105 -2.85 -10.50 16.74
C GLY A 105 -1.98 -11.37 15.82
N LEU A 106 -2.35 -12.64 15.67
CA LEU A 106 -1.56 -13.62 14.92
C LEU A 106 -1.95 -13.75 13.44
N ASP A 107 -3.15 -13.34 13.07
CA ASP A 107 -3.77 -13.64 11.78
C ASP A 107 -4.52 -12.45 11.14
N GLY A 108 -4.54 -11.31 11.80
CA GLY A 108 -5.19 -10.11 11.32
C GLY A 108 -4.22 -9.12 10.66
N CYS A 109 -4.68 -8.38 9.67
CA CYS A 109 -3.98 -7.23 9.13
C CYS A 109 -4.95 -6.07 8.89
N VAL A 110 -4.40 -4.86 8.88
CA VAL A 110 -5.14 -3.62 8.66
C VAL A 110 -4.59 -2.93 7.42
N GLU A 111 -5.49 -2.43 6.59
CA GLU A 111 -5.21 -1.53 5.48
C GLU A 111 -6.00 -0.24 5.69
N ILE A 112 -5.32 0.89 5.79
CA ILE A 112 -5.91 2.19 6.08
C ILE A 112 -6.00 3.01 4.80
N LYS A 113 -7.16 3.58 4.53
CA LYS A 113 -7.37 4.47 3.38
C LYS A 113 -7.98 5.78 3.84
N CYS A 114 -7.22 6.85 3.74
CA CYS A 114 -7.63 8.23 4.06
C CYS A 114 -7.76 9.06 2.78
N PRO A 115 -8.84 8.92 2.01
CA PRO A 115 -8.99 9.59 0.71
C PRO A 115 -9.17 11.10 0.87
N PHE A 116 -8.47 11.87 0.03
CA PHE A 116 -8.50 13.32 -0.03
C PHE A 116 -9.48 13.83 -1.11
N PRO A 117 -10.17 14.91 -0.92
CA PRO A 117 -10.97 15.38 0.23
C PRO A 117 -12.33 14.67 0.21
N GLN A 118 -12.61 13.81 1.16
CA GLN A 118 -13.81 12.94 1.15
C GLN A 118 -14.68 13.09 2.41
N TYR A 119 -14.41 14.10 3.25
CA TYR A 119 -15.12 14.29 4.52
C TYR A 119 -16.64 14.54 4.38
N THR A 120 -17.12 14.82 3.18
CA THR A 120 -18.57 14.97 2.91
C THR A 120 -19.19 13.74 2.29
N LYS A 121 -18.42 12.68 2.03
CA LYS A 121 -18.90 11.46 1.37
C LYS A 121 -18.88 10.28 2.32
N SER A 122 -19.82 9.35 2.09
CA SER A 122 -19.80 8.09 2.83
C SER A 122 -18.45 7.38 2.67
N PRO A 123 -17.88 6.80 3.76
CA PRO A 123 -16.68 5.97 3.70
C PRO A 123 -16.77 4.86 2.65
N TYR A 124 -17.95 4.30 2.45
CA TYR A 124 -18.20 3.25 1.44
C TYR A 124 -18.00 3.72 -0.02
N SER A 125 -17.89 5.02 -0.26
CA SER A 125 -17.65 5.56 -1.61
C SER A 125 -16.29 5.14 -2.20
N ILE A 126 -15.32 4.76 -1.37
CA ILE A 126 -14.03 4.23 -1.83
C ILE A 126 -14.13 2.84 -2.45
N PHE A 127 -15.14 2.06 -2.06
CA PHE A 127 -15.41 0.72 -2.58
C PHE A 127 -16.37 0.72 -3.78
N SER A 128 -16.66 1.88 -4.34
CA SER A 128 -17.51 1.95 -5.53
C SER A 128 -16.85 1.26 -6.73
N PRO A 129 -17.62 0.78 -7.74
CA PRO A 129 -17.07 0.16 -8.94
C PRO A 129 -16.04 1.02 -9.68
N LYS A 130 -16.18 2.36 -9.60
CA LYS A 130 -15.23 3.32 -10.18
C LYS A 130 -13.87 3.33 -9.47
N ARG A 131 -13.76 2.74 -8.28
CA ARG A 131 -12.54 2.65 -7.46
C ARG A 131 -12.22 1.20 -7.11
N SER A 132 -12.59 0.27 -7.97
CA SER A 132 -12.37 -1.17 -7.78
C SER A 132 -10.91 -1.55 -7.54
N MET A 133 -9.96 -0.71 -7.91
CA MET A 133 -8.53 -0.94 -7.63
C MET A 133 -8.21 -1.10 -6.13
N TYR A 134 -9.02 -0.50 -5.23
CA TYR A 134 -8.84 -0.67 -3.79
C TYR A 134 -9.32 -2.04 -3.28
N LEU A 135 -10.19 -2.71 -4.03
CA LEU A 135 -10.68 -4.05 -3.70
C LEU A 135 -9.70 -5.15 -4.12
N MET A 136 -8.63 -4.80 -4.84
CA MET A 136 -7.65 -5.73 -5.39
C MET A 136 -6.31 -5.66 -4.64
N GLN A 137 -6.25 -4.92 -3.57
CA GLN A 137 -5.11 -4.84 -2.65
C GLN A 137 -5.28 -5.84 -1.53
#